data_fb518329ffa33abb8f2754c37a69f905
#
_entry.id   fb518329ffa33abb8f2754c37a69f905
#
_cell.length_a   1.000
_cell.length_b   1.000
_cell.length_c   1.000
_cell.angle_alpha   90.00
_cell.angle_beta   90.00
_cell.angle_gamma   90.00
#
_symmetry.space_group_name_H-M   'P 1'
#
loop_
_entity.id
_entity.type
_entity.pdbx_description
1 polymer ?
#
loop_
_entity_poly.entity_id
_entity_poly.type
_entity_poly.pdbx_seq_one_letter_code
_entity_poly.pdbx_strand_id
1 'polypeptide(L)'
;ETVHHVGFLVSKKGAIRGKHFHKEQKQYTLVQKGKIKVTIKNLEDKNSIVESKELNKMDMVLFPPYVYHSIEAVEDSECLIFTSKSRKGSGYEDDTFRVENINSFEL
;
A
#
# COMPACT_ATOMS: atom_id res chain seq x y z
N GLU A 1 -18.76 1.99 -0.73
CA GLU A 1 -17.53 2.41 -0.02
C GLU A 1 -17.34 3.91 -0.13
N THR A 2 -17.10 4.58 0.99
CA THR A 2 -16.87 6.03 1.01
C THR A 2 -15.37 6.32 1.01
N VAL A 3 -14.93 7.12 0.05
CA VAL A 3 -13.54 7.58 -0.02
C VAL A 3 -13.45 8.92 0.71
N HIS A 4 -12.58 9.02 1.69
CA HIS A 4 -12.38 10.23 2.49
C HIS A 4 -11.12 11.00 2.14
N HIS A 5 -10.20 10.38 1.40
CA HIS A 5 -8.95 11.03 1.00
C HIS A 5 -8.49 10.52 -0.35
N VAL A 6 -8.03 11.43 -1.19
CA VAL A 6 -7.38 11.09 -2.46
C VAL A 6 -5.99 11.71 -2.42
N GLY A 7 -4.98 10.88 -2.61
CA GLY A 7 -3.59 11.31 -2.66
C GLY A 7 -2.99 11.06 -4.02
N PHE A 8 -1.89 11.77 -4.30
CA PHE A 8 -1.13 11.59 -5.51
C PHE A 8 0.31 11.25 -5.13
N LEU A 9 0.77 10.07 -5.55
CA LEU A 9 2.10 9.57 -5.21
C LEU A 9 2.98 9.59 -6.45
N VAL A 10 4.04 10.39 -6.39
CA VAL A 10 5.06 10.43 -7.44
C VAL A 10 6.30 9.73 -6.89
N SER A 11 6.79 8.73 -7.59
CA SER A 11 7.93 7.93 -7.14
C SER A 11 8.97 7.81 -8.24
N LYS A 12 10.22 8.05 -7.89
CA LYS A 12 11.35 7.81 -8.77
C LYS A 12 11.68 6.32 -8.78
N LYS A 13 12.17 5.83 -9.91
CA LYS A 13 12.62 4.44 -10.04
C LYS A 13 13.48 4.03 -8.84
N GLY A 14 13.14 2.91 -8.23
CA GLY A 14 13.84 2.35 -7.07
C GLY A 14 13.30 2.81 -5.71
N ALA A 15 12.45 3.84 -5.67
CA ALA A 15 11.84 4.27 -4.41
C ALA A 15 10.88 3.20 -3.89
N ILE A 16 10.93 2.97 -2.59
CA ILE A 16 10.04 2.03 -1.90
C ILE A 16 9.22 2.80 -0.89
N ARG A 17 7.90 2.62 -0.96
CA ARG A 17 6.96 3.27 -0.07
C ARG A 17 6.09 2.25 0.63
N GLY A 18 5.49 2.64 1.75
CA GLY A 18 4.65 1.77 2.55
C GLY A 18 5.47 1.01 3.55
N LYS A 19 5.63 -0.30 3.37
CA LYS A 19 6.23 -1.20 4.33
C LYS A 19 5.47 -1.15 5.66
N HIS A 20 4.15 -1.17 5.56
CA HIS A 20 3.27 -1.03 6.71
C HIS A 20 1.92 -1.70 6.46
N PHE A 21 1.09 -1.69 7.49
CA PHE A 21 -0.31 -2.11 7.38
C PHE A 21 -1.19 -1.17 8.19
N HIS A 22 -2.49 -1.25 7.93
CA HIS A 22 -3.51 -0.49 8.67
C HIS A 22 -4.49 -1.47 9.29
N LYS A 23 -5.08 -1.10 10.41
CA LYS A 23 -6.07 -1.94 11.10
C LYS A 23 -7.50 -1.57 10.74
N GLU A 24 -7.74 -0.35 10.28
CA GLU A 24 -9.08 0.16 10.03
C GLU A 24 -9.30 0.60 8.60
N GLN A 25 -8.34 1.31 8.00
CA GLN A 25 -8.57 1.87 6.67
C GLN A 25 -8.31 0.88 5.54
N LYS A 26 -9.01 1.10 4.44
CA LYS A 26 -8.73 0.47 3.15
C LYS A 26 -8.02 1.46 2.26
N GLN A 27 -7.10 0.98 1.45
CA GLN A 27 -6.38 1.80 0.48
C GLN A 27 -6.47 1.19 -0.90
N TYR A 28 -6.90 2.00 -1.87
CA TYR A 28 -6.84 1.64 -3.29
C TYR A 28 -5.71 2.41 -3.93
N THR A 29 -4.92 1.74 -4.75
CA THR A 29 -3.82 2.36 -5.49
C THR A 29 -4.01 2.11 -6.97
N LEU A 30 -4.12 3.18 -7.76
CA LEU A 30 -4.29 3.13 -9.21
C LEU A 30 -3.02 3.66 -9.87
N VAL A 31 -2.41 2.87 -10.74
CA VAL A 31 -1.23 3.29 -11.49
C VAL A 31 -1.67 4.17 -12.66
N GLN A 32 -1.24 5.43 -12.67
CA GLN A 32 -1.50 6.35 -13.76
C GLN A 32 -0.36 6.41 -14.76
N LYS A 33 0.86 6.18 -14.31
CA LYS A 33 2.05 6.25 -15.17
C LYS A 33 3.12 5.33 -14.60
N GLY A 34 3.87 4.67 -15.49
CA GLY A 34 5.00 3.84 -15.12
C GLY A 34 4.60 2.44 -14.70
N LYS A 35 5.42 1.85 -13.86
CA LYS A 35 5.24 0.48 -13.39
C LYS A 35 5.67 0.40 -11.93
N ILE A 36 4.84 -0.25 -11.12
CA ILE A 36 5.15 -0.49 -9.72
C ILE A 36 5.14 -1.99 -9.43
N LYS A 37 5.87 -2.38 -8.39
CA LYS A 37 5.81 -3.73 -7.82
C LYS A 37 5.22 -3.61 -6.43
N VAL A 38 4.10 -4.28 -6.20
CA VAL A 38 3.49 -4.34 -4.88
C VAL A 38 3.85 -5.65 -4.21
N THR A 39 4.15 -5.58 -2.92
CA THR A 39 4.42 -6.75 -2.08
C THR A 39 3.40 -6.76 -0.98
N ILE A 40 2.73 -7.88 -0.79
CA ILE A 40 1.62 -8.01 0.18
C ILE A 40 1.78 -9.27 1.02
N LYS A 41 1.20 -9.22 2.21
CA LYS A 41 0.98 -10.39 3.08
C LYS A 41 -0.26 -10.14 3.93
N ASN A 42 -1.18 -11.10 3.95
CA ASN A 42 -2.35 -11.04 4.82
C ASN A 42 -1.93 -11.44 6.24
N LEU A 43 -1.89 -10.48 7.16
CA LEU A 43 -1.40 -10.69 8.51
C LEU A 43 -2.41 -11.40 9.41
N GLU A 44 -3.67 -11.50 8.99
CA GLU A 44 -4.69 -12.22 9.74
C GLU A 44 -4.71 -13.71 9.43
N ASP A 45 -4.04 -14.13 8.36
CA ASP A 45 -3.95 -15.52 7.95
C ASP A 45 -2.53 -16.04 8.19
N LYS A 46 -2.38 -16.95 9.16
CA LYS A 46 -1.07 -17.52 9.51
C LYS A 46 -0.43 -18.30 8.38
N ASN A 47 -1.23 -18.76 7.43
CA ASN A 47 -0.73 -19.52 6.27
C ASN A 47 -0.45 -18.62 5.07
N SER A 48 -0.70 -17.32 5.19
CA SER A 48 -0.41 -16.38 4.12
C SER A 48 1.09 -16.27 3.90
N ILE A 49 1.46 -16.20 2.63
CA ILE A 49 2.87 -16.00 2.24
C ILE A 49 3.04 -14.57 1.71
N VAL A 50 4.27 -14.11 1.68
CA VAL A 50 4.61 -12.84 1.05
C VAL A 50 4.52 -13.04 -0.46
N GLU A 51 3.73 -12.19 -1.11
CA GLU A 51 3.53 -12.22 -2.56
C GLU A 51 3.86 -10.88 -3.16
N SER A 52 4.38 -10.89 -4.38
CA SER A 52 4.68 -9.66 -5.12
C SER A 52 4.09 -9.74 -6.53
N LYS A 53 3.64 -8.59 -7.02
CA LYS A 53 3.08 -8.49 -8.36
C LYS A 53 3.42 -7.13 -8.96
N GLU A 54 3.75 -7.12 -10.25
CA GLU A 54 3.93 -5.86 -10.97
C GLU A 54 2.59 -5.37 -11.50
N LEU A 55 2.38 -4.06 -11.37
CA LEU A 55 1.20 -3.38 -11.89
C LEU A 55 1.63 -2.35 -12.91
N ASN A 56 0.89 -2.30 -14.00
CA ASN A 56 1.12 -1.38 -15.10
C ASN A 56 0.07 -0.27 -15.11
N LYS A 57 0.23 0.68 -16.01
CA LYS A 57 -0.73 1.78 -16.19
C LYS A 57 -2.16 1.24 -16.26
N MET A 58 -3.06 1.85 -15.50
CA MET A 58 -4.47 1.52 -15.37
C MET A 58 -4.78 0.30 -14.51
N ASP A 59 -3.77 -0.39 -13.98
CA ASP A 59 -4.01 -1.42 -12.99
C ASP A 59 -4.30 -0.78 -11.64
N MET A 60 -5.16 -1.43 -10.84
CA MET A 60 -5.51 -0.98 -9.50
C MET A 60 -5.44 -2.14 -8.53
N VAL A 61 -5.01 -1.85 -7.31
CA VAL A 61 -4.96 -2.83 -6.22
C VAL A 61 -5.65 -2.27 -4.99
N LEU A 62 -6.30 -3.16 -4.25
CA LEU A 62 -6.89 -2.84 -2.94
C LEU A 62 -6.04 -3.47 -1.84
N PHE A 63 -5.69 -2.66 -0.85
CA PHE A 63 -5.07 -3.13 0.39
C PHE A 63 -6.11 -3.04 1.52
N PRO A 64 -6.74 -4.18 1.90
CA PRO A 64 -7.67 -4.20 3.03
C PRO A 64 -6.94 -4.01 4.37
N PRO A 65 -7.67 -3.77 5.48
CA PRO A 65 -7.06 -3.80 6.80
C PRO A 65 -6.29 -5.10 7.05
N TYR A 66 -5.21 -5.00 7.82
CA TYR A 66 -4.34 -6.12 8.18
C TYR A 66 -3.60 -6.77 7.02
N VAL A 67 -3.55 -6.12 5.87
CA VAL A 67 -2.71 -6.57 4.77
C VAL A 67 -1.48 -5.67 4.70
N TYR A 68 -0.32 -6.26 5.00
CA TYR A 68 0.95 -5.56 4.80
C TYR A 68 1.10 -5.22 3.32
N HIS A 69 1.58 -4.04 3.05
CA HIS A 69 1.86 -3.65 1.67
C HIS A 69 3.08 -2.76 1.57
N SER A 70 3.83 -2.96 0.49
CA SER A 70 4.87 -2.04 0.06
C SER A 70 4.75 -1.83 -1.44
N ILE A 71 5.19 -0.67 -1.89
CA ILE A 71 5.11 -0.25 -3.29
C ILE A 71 6.50 0.20 -3.71
N GLU A 72 7.06 -0.51 -4.69
CA GLU A 72 8.35 -0.15 -5.27
C GLU A 72 8.14 0.38 -6.70
N ALA A 73 8.71 1.52 -7.02
CA ALA A 73 8.69 2.06 -8.37
C ALA A 73 9.72 1.30 -9.22
N VAL A 74 9.24 0.48 -10.14
CA VAL A 74 10.10 -0.24 -11.10
C VAL A 74 10.61 0.74 -12.15
N GLU A 75 9.79 1.73 -12.50
CA GLU A 75 10.12 2.89 -13.33
C GLU A 75 9.63 4.12 -12.58
N ASP A 76 10.00 5.31 -13.06
CA ASP A 76 9.38 6.54 -12.55
C ASP A 76 7.87 6.41 -12.69
N SER A 77 7.14 6.57 -11.60
CA SER A 77 5.72 6.21 -11.55
C SER A 77 4.89 7.28 -10.86
N GLU A 78 3.61 7.32 -11.25
CA GLU A 78 2.61 8.19 -10.64
C GLU A 78 1.37 7.34 -10.34
N CYS A 79 0.90 7.43 -9.12
CA CYS A 79 -0.26 6.68 -8.66
C CYS A 79 -1.28 7.60 -8.00
N LEU A 80 -2.57 7.28 -8.16
CA LEU A 80 -3.63 7.84 -7.34
C LEU A 80 -3.90 6.87 -6.19
N ILE A 81 -4.05 7.43 -5.00
CA ILE A 81 -4.32 6.68 -3.79
C ILE A 81 -5.63 7.16 -3.20
N PHE A 82 -6.55 6.22 -2.97
CA PHE A 82 -7.86 6.50 -2.37
C PHE A 82 -7.92 5.77 -1.04
N THR A 83 -8.22 6.48 0.04
CA THR A 83 -8.32 5.85 1.35
C THR A 83 -9.70 6.06 1.96
N SER A 84 -10.16 5.10 2.76
CA SER A 84 -11.44 5.17 3.45
C SER A 84 -11.41 6.06 4.69
N LYS A 85 -10.22 6.51 5.11
CA LYS A 85 -10.04 7.43 6.23
C LYS A 85 -9.27 8.66 5.79
N SER A 86 -9.57 9.80 6.46
CA SER A 86 -8.84 11.04 6.22
C SER A 86 -7.41 10.94 6.72
N ARG A 87 -6.48 11.54 5.98
CA ARG A 87 -5.08 11.66 6.40
C ARG A 87 -4.83 12.93 7.23
N LYS A 88 -5.88 13.69 7.54
CA LYS A 88 -5.78 14.89 8.35
C LYS A 88 -5.64 14.52 9.82
N GLY A 89 -4.84 15.31 10.54
CA GLY A 89 -4.60 15.08 11.96
C GLY A 89 -3.82 13.80 12.21
N SER A 90 -4.00 13.21 13.39
CA SER A 90 -3.28 12.00 13.79
C SER A 90 -3.91 10.70 13.30
N GLY A 91 -5.12 10.75 12.71
CA GLY A 91 -5.87 9.55 12.35
C GLY A 91 -5.13 8.59 11.43
N TYR A 92 -4.44 9.11 10.43
CA TYR A 92 -3.65 8.28 9.51
C TYR A 92 -2.46 7.62 10.22
N GLU A 93 -1.67 8.40 10.96
CA GLU A 93 -0.49 7.88 11.65
C GLU A 93 -0.87 6.93 12.78
N ASP A 94 -1.99 7.18 13.47
CA ASP A 94 -2.47 6.30 14.54
C ASP A 94 -2.88 4.92 14.00
N ASP A 95 -3.24 4.82 12.72
CA ASP A 95 -3.63 3.58 12.06
C ASP A 95 -2.57 3.07 11.08
N THR A 96 -1.32 3.53 11.22
CA THR A 96 -0.22 3.10 10.37
C THR A 96 0.81 2.37 11.21
N PHE A 97 1.01 1.08 10.92
CA PHE A 97 1.91 0.20 11.67
C PHE A 97 3.05 -0.24 10.76
N ARG A 98 4.25 0.26 11.00
CA ARG A 98 5.40 0.02 10.13
C ARG A 98 6.02 -1.34 10.41
N VAL A 99 6.49 -1.99 9.35
CA VAL A 99 7.11 -3.31 9.41
C VAL A 99 8.44 -3.23 8.66
N GLU A 100 9.56 -3.41 9.37
CA GLU A 100 10.87 -3.32 8.74
C GLU A 100 11.17 -4.53 7.86
N ASN A 101 10.87 -5.73 8.36
CA ASN A 101 11.13 -6.96 7.63
C ASN A 101 9.90 -7.88 7.66
N ILE A 102 9.15 -7.90 6.57
CA ILE A 102 7.93 -8.69 6.47
C ILE A 102 8.20 -10.19 6.53
N ASN A 103 9.38 -10.63 6.15
CA ASN A 103 9.70 -12.07 6.15
C ASN A 103 9.85 -12.64 7.56
N SER A 104 10.11 -11.79 8.56
CA SER A 104 10.25 -12.20 9.95
C SER A 104 9.18 -11.61 10.87
N PHE A 105 8.21 -10.89 10.32
CA PHE A 105 7.18 -10.22 11.12
C PHE A 105 6.03 -11.18 11.44
N GLU A 106 5.59 -11.16 12.68
CA GLU A 106 4.38 -11.84 13.15
C GLU A 106 3.51 -10.86 13.91
N LEU A 107 2.22 -10.92 13.63
CA LEU A 107 1.23 -10.06 14.26
C LEU A 107 1.00 -10.46 15.73
#